data_33d44764e37b8b505090d5a3f423465e
#
_entry.id   33d44764e37b8b505090d5a3f423465e
#
_cell.length_a   1.000
_cell.length_b   1.000
_cell.length_c   1.000
_cell.angle_alpha   90.00
_cell.angle_beta   90.00
_cell.angle_gamma   90.00
#
_symmetry.space_group_name_H-M   'P 1'
#
loop_
_entity.id
_entity.type
_entity.pdbx_description
1 polymer ?
#
loop_
_entity_poly.entity_id
_entity_poly.type
_entity_poly.pdbx_seq_one_letter_code
_entity_poly.pdbx_strand_id
1 'polypeptide(L)'
;MNIFPSAEQRLNPFQFYADMRHNNPVAYDDRNNIWAVFRYYDVQFILGDYTHFSSAVPVPTKLDTNLQKEGNEEEEQKMPFSRPSLLKSDPPYHRTLRGVVASAFTPMIISKLEPRIESITHDLLNQVIEKGNMDLINDLAYPLTVTVIAELLGVPSQDRNIFRRWADKLLSSAGSQLIAEHHGSAKNLVLIESEMDDYFNAIIDKRTVNPESDLISNLIKAEADGHHLSREEILAFCILLLLAGHVTTVNLIGNTILSLLQNPQEFKKLRTSSPSLIPSTIEETLRYRSPVQALFRFTTQDITIGGAQKIPSGQGIIVWLGSANHDESVFPDPEKFDISRIPHAHSHVAFGHGIHFCLGAPLARLEARVALKIILERLQNLELDESSIEAIKPLDSLIFHGVSQLPLRFTPGNLIKANEDQHARI
;
A
#
# COMPACT_ATOMS: atom_id res chain seq x y z
N MET A 1 -0.47 -26.51 8.56
CA MET A 1 0.48 -26.38 7.42
C MET A 1 1.05 -24.98 7.41
N ASN A 2 2.33 -24.76 6.99
CA ASN A 2 2.84 -23.37 6.89
C ASN A 2 2.34 -22.73 5.59
N ILE A 3 1.59 -21.65 5.71
CA ILE A 3 1.00 -20.89 4.60
C ILE A 3 1.71 -19.53 4.37
N PHE A 4 2.81 -19.27 5.08
CA PHE A 4 3.58 -18.03 5.01
C PHE A 4 5.01 -18.30 4.52
N PRO A 5 5.60 -17.40 3.71
CA PRO A 5 7.01 -17.46 3.38
C PRO A 5 7.88 -17.26 4.63
N SER A 6 9.01 -17.96 4.72
CA SER A 6 9.99 -17.72 5.78
C SER A 6 10.59 -16.30 5.68
N ALA A 7 11.24 -15.83 6.75
CA ALA A 7 11.91 -14.52 6.75
C ALA A 7 12.92 -14.38 5.61
N GLU A 8 13.65 -15.45 5.29
CA GLU A 8 14.64 -15.49 4.18
C GLU A 8 13.97 -15.45 2.80
N GLN A 9 12.76 -16.02 2.68
CA GLN A 9 12.01 -16.05 1.43
C GLN A 9 11.27 -14.73 1.14
N ARG A 10 11.06 -13.86 2.14
CA ARG A 10 10.22 -12.66 2.00
C ARG A 10 10.69 -11.70 0.92
N LEU A 11 12.00 -11.61 0.65
CA LEU A 11 12.49 -10.75 -0.42
C LEU A 11 12.21 -11.33 -1.82
N ASN A 12 12.24 -12.66 -1.95
CA ASN A 12 11.98 -13.39 -3.19
C ASN A 12 11.08 -14.60 -2.91
N PRO A 13 9.76 -14.40 -2.69
CA PRO A 13 8.85 -15.47 -2.28
C PRO A 13 8.37 -16.35 -3.45
N PHE A 14 8.93 -16.20 -4.64
CA PHE A 14 8.42 -16.75 -5.90
C PHE A 14 8.37 -18.29 -5.88
N GLN A 15 9.43 -18.95 -5.42
CA GLN A 15 9.46 -20.42 -5.32
C GLN A 15 8.41 -20.93 -4.32
N PHE A 16 8.27 -20.25 -3.16
CA PHE A 16 7.23 -20.59 -2.20
C PHE A 16 5.84 -20.49 -2.82
N TYR A 17 5.57 -19.43 -3.57
CA TYR A 17 4.30 -19.25 -4.26
C TYR A 17 4.05 -20.32 -5.33
N ALA A 18 5.07 -20.67 -6.13
CA ALA A 18 4.96 -21.74 -7.13
C ALA A 18 4.63 -23.07 -6.47
N ASP A 19 5.34 -23.44 -5.39
CA ASP A 19 5.10 -24.66 -4.64
C ASP A 19 3.69 -24.71 -4.06
N MET A 20 3.19 -23.59 -3.53
CA MET A 20 1.83 -23.52 -3.00
C MET A 20 0.78 -23.60 -4.10
N ARG A 21 0.95 -22.90 -5.23
CA ARG A 21 -0.01 -22.99 -6.37
C ARG A 21 -0.11 -24.41 -6.92
N HIS A 22 1.00 -25.13 -7.00
CA HIS A 22 1.01 -26.49 -7.55
C HIS A 22 0.48 -27.54 -6.58
N ASN A 23 0.97 -27.52 -5.33
CA ASN A 23 0.75 -28.61 -4.39
C ASN A 23 -0.41 -28.34 -3.42
N ASN A 24 -0.66 -27.10 -3.03
CA ASN A 24 -1.62 -26.70 -2.00
C ASN A 24 -2.29 -25.36 -2.34
N PRO A 25 -2.98 -25.24 -3.50
CA PRO A 25 -3.54 -23.99 -3.97
C PRO A 25 -4.59 -23.37 -3.05
N VAL A 26 -5.24 -24.22 -2.25
CA VAL A 26 -6.11 -23.84 -1.13
C VAL A 26 -5.64 -24.63 0.07
N ALA A 27 -5.11 -23.97 1.07
CA ALA A 27 -4.46 -24.56 2.23
C ALA A 27 -5.07 -24.06 3.53
N TYR A 28 -5.08 -24.91 4.56
CA TYR A 28 -5.51 -24.54 5.89
C TYR A 28 -4.33 -24.56 6.87
N ASP A 29 -4.18 -23.47 7.62
CA ASP A 29 -3.25 -23.38 8.74
C ASP A 29 -4.00 -23.61 10.05
N ASP A 30 -3.83 -24.80 10.61
CA ASP A 30 -4.45 -25.24 11.84
C ASP A 30 -3.96 -24.49 13.10
N ARG A 31 -2.78 -23.89 13.04
CA ARG A 31 -2.21 -23.10 14.14
C ARG A 31 -2.90 -21.73 14.26
N ASN A 32 -3.10 -21.09 13.12
CA ASN A 32 -3.69 -19.76 13.06
C ASN A 32 -5.19 -19.78 12.74
N ASN A 33 -5.79 -20.98 12.55
CA ASN A 33 -7.20 -21.18 12.19
C ASN A 33 -7.62 -20.32 10.98
N ILE A 34 -6.82 -20.35 9.90
CA ILE A 34 -7.01 -19.51 8.71
C ILE A 34 -6.75 -20.30 7.44
N TRP A 35 -7.52 -20.00 6.41
CA TRP A 35 -7.32 -20.52 5.06
C TRP A 35 -6.40 -19.62 4.25
N ALA A 36 -5.72 -20.18 3.26
CA ALA A 36 -4.91 -19.41 2.30
C ALA A 36 -5.20 -19.87 0.86
N VAL A 37 -5.23 -18.92 -0.08
CA VAL A 37 -5.54 -19.16 -1.48
C VAL A 37 -4.49 -18.51 -2.36
N PHE A 38 -3.96 -19.27 -3.35
CA PHE A 38 -2.75 -18.92 -4.09
C PHE A 38 -2.95 -18.75 -5.60
N ARG A 39 -3.95 -19.42 -6.25
CA ARG A 39 -4.17 -19.37 -7.69
C ARG A 39 -4.90 -18.10 -8.11
N TYR A 40 -4.57 -17.57 -9.27
CA TYR A 40 -5.11 -16.31 -9.79
C TYR A 40 -6.64 -16.27 -9.83
N TYR A 41 -7.27 -17.25 -10.46
CA TYR A 41 -8.72 -17.23 -10.62
C TYR A 41 -9.48 -17.42 -9.30
N ASP A 42 -8.94 -18.20 -8.37
CA ASP A 42 -9.52 -18.34 -7.03
C ASP A 42 -9.38 -17.03 -6.23
N VAL A 43 -8.22 -16.37 -6.31
CA VAL A 43 -7.98 -15.05 -5.68
C VAL A 43 -8.92 -14.00 -6.28
N GLN A 44 -9.04 -13.95 -7.60
CA GLN A 44 -9.92 -13.01 -8.28
C GLN A 44 -11.40 -13.25 -7.93
N PHE A 45 -11.83 -14.50 -7.87
CA PHE A 45 -13.18 -14.89 -7.44
C PHE A 45 -13.48 -14.41 -6.03
N ILE A 46 -12.60 -14.68 -5.05
CA ILE A 46 -12.79 -14.26 -3.67
C ILE A 46 -12.85 -12.75 -3.52
N LEU A 47 -12.00 -12.01 -4.25
CA LEU A 47 -11.98 -10.55 -4.19
C LEU A 47 -13.18 -9.90 -4.90
N GLY A 48 -13.76 -10.58 -5.88
CA GLY A 48 -14.91 -10.10 -6.67
C GLY A 48 -16.27 -10.34 -6.03
N ASP A 49 -16.39 -11.37 -5.21
CA ASP A 49 -17.66 -11.82 -4.65
C ASP A 49 -17.82 -11.44 -3.16
N TYR A 50 -18.26 -10.22 -2.93
CA TYR A 50 -18.51 -9.69 -1.57
C TYR A 50 -19.72 -10.36 -0.87
N THR A 51 -20.54 -11.13 -1.58
CA THR A 51 -21.70 -11.81 -0.98
C THR A 51 -21.28 -13.05 -0.21
N HIS A 52 -20.24 -13.73 -0.69
CA HIS A 52 -19.68 -14.91 -0.06
C HIS A 52 -18.43 -14.61 0.79
N PHE A 53 -17.74 -13.47 0.52
CA PHE A 53 -16.48 -13.10 1.14
C PHE A 53 -16.50 -11.67 1.65
N SER A 54 -16.80 -11.51 2.92
CA SER A 54 -16.89 -10.21 3.59
C SER A 54 -15.51 -9.58 3.82
N SER A 55 -15.43 -8.27 3.66
CA SER A 55 -14.31 -7.44 4.14
C SER A 55 -14.53 -6.90 5.55
N ALA A 56 -15.77 -6.94 6.05
CA ALA A 56 -16.09 -6.58 7.42
C ALA A 56 -15.55 -7.66 8.35
N VAL A 57 -14.60 -7.28 9.21
CA VAL A 57 -14.06 -8.20 10.22
C VAL A 57 -15.18 -8.55 11.18
N PRO A 58 -15.56 -9.83 11.32
CA PRO A 58 -16.47 -10.22 12.39
C PRO A 58 -15.87 -9.76 13.72
N VAL A 59 -16.65 -9.13 14.57
CA VAL A 59 -16.21 -8.85 15.94
C VAL A 59 -15.84 -10.21 16.56
N PRO A 60 -14.59 -10.41 16.99
CA PRO A 60 -14.13 -11.74 17.38
C PRO A 60 -14.90 -12.21 18.60
N THR A 61 -15.72 -13.21 18.43
CA THR A 61 -16.47 -13.80 19.53
C THR A 61 -15.69 -14.88 20.29
N LYS A 62 -14.51 -15.31 19.80
CA LYS A 62 -13.74 -16.40 20.43
C LYS A 62 -12.22 -16.21 20.53
N LEU A 63 -11.57 -15.38 19.72
CA LEU A 63 -10.15 -15.08 19.95
C LEU A 63 -9.93 -14.15 21.15
N ASP A 64 -10.92 -13.32 21.50
CA ASP A 64 -10.85 -12.37 22.61
C ASP A 64 -11.12 -12.97 23.99
N THR A 65 -11.73 -14.17 24.08
CA THR A 65 -12.07 -14.76 25.39
C THR A 65 -10.86 -15.18 26.23
N ASN A 66 -9.69 -15.32 25.64
CA ASN A 66 -8.46 -15.54 26.40
C ASN A 66 -7.77 -14.24 26.85
N LEU A 67 -8.13 -13.08 26.25
CA LEU A 67 -7.61 -11.76 26.64
C LEU A 67 -8.45 -11.05 27.70
N GLN A 68 -9.72 -11.49 27.90
CA GLN A 68 -10.64 -10.87 28.87
C GLN A 68 -10.54 -11.42 30.30
N LYS A 69 -9.65 -12.37 30.60
CA LYS A 69 -9.58 -12.98 31.93
C LYS A 69 -8.71 -12.27 32.97
N GLU A 70 -8.06 -11.16 32.64
CA GLU A 70 -7.21 -10.43 33.62
C GLU A 70 -7.41 -8.90 33.66
N GLY A 71 -8.58 -8.37 33.33
CA GLY A 71 -8.85 -6.92 33.41
C GLY A 71 -10.25 -6.62 33.95
N ASN A 72 -10.35 -5.68 34.89
CA ASN A 72 -11.60 -5.20 35.50
C ASN A 72 -12.62 -4.79 34.44
N GLU A 73 -13.89 -5.09 34.66
CA GLU A 73 -15.06 -4.99 33.79
C GLU A 73 -15.47 -3.55 33.34
N GLU A 74 -14.63 -2.51 33.49
CA GLU A 74 -15.01 -1.11 33.21
C GLU A 74 -14.24 -0.42 32.05
N GLU A 75 -13.26 -1.05 31.43
CA GLU A 75 -12.68 -0.53 30.18
C GLU A 75 -12.98 -1.51 29.04
N GLU A 76 -14.03 -1.27 28.26
CA GLU A 76 -14.14 -1.75 26.89
C GLU A 76 -12.89 -1.27 26.15
N GLN A 77 -11.83 -2.10 26.09
CA GLN A 77 -10.62 -1.77 25.37
C GLN A 77 -10.97 -1.61 23.89
N LYS A 78 -11.17 -0.36 23.47
CA LYS A 78 -11.32 -0.02 22.06
C LYS A 78 -10.15 -0.63 21.30
N MET A 79 -10.43 -1.59 20.44
CA MET A 79 -9.43 -2.09 19.49
C MET A 79 -9.00 -0.94 18.59
N PRO A 80 -7.69 -0.66 18.46
CA PRO A 80 -7.22 0.43 17.60
C PRO A 80 -7.71 0.20 16.17
N PHE A 81 -8.12 1.29 15.52
CA PHE A 81 -8.63 1.27 14.13
C PHE A 81 -9.84 0.35 13.90
N SER A 82 -10.68 0.14 14.93
CA SER A 82 -11.91 -0.67 14.84
C SER A 82 -13.06 0.02 14.12
N ARG A 83 -12.95 1.33 13.83
CA ARG A 83 -14.00 2.10 13.15
C ARG A 83 -14.38 1.49 11.81
N PRO A 84 -15.68 1.49 11.45
CA PRO A 84 -16.11 1.19 10.10
C PRO A 84 -15.36 2.10 9.12
N SER A 85 -14.80 1.52 8.07
CA SER A 85 -14.02 2.25 7.07
C SER A 85 -14.28 1.67 5.70
N LEU A 86 -13.88 2.40 4.65
CA LEU A 86 -13.99 1.93 3.28
C LEU A 86 -13.34 0.55 3.06
N LEU A 87 -12.29 0.21 3.82
CA LEU A 87 -11.59 -1.07 3.72
C LEU A 87 -12.30 -2.21 4.46
N LYS A 88 -12.99 -1.88 5.58
CA LYS A 88 -13.59 -2.86 6.52
C LYS A 88 -15.12 -2.83 6.48
N SER A 89 -15.71 -2.67 5.31
CA SER A 89 -17.15 -2.61 5.13
C SER A 89 -17.59 -3.28 3.84
N ASP A 90 -18.84 -3.76 3.82
CA ASP A 90 -19.48 -4.36 2.66
C ASP A 90 -20.68 -3.52 2.21
N PRO A 91 -21.23 -3.72 1.00
CA PRO A 91 -22.47 -3.11 0.58
C PRO A 91 -23.65 -3.46 1.50
N PRO A 92 -24.62 -2.54 1.74
CA PRO A 92 -24.75 -1.26 1.01
C PRO A 92 -23.82 -0.14 1.50
N TYR A 93 -23.35 -0.19 2.76
CA TYR A 93 -22.57 0.87 3.41
C TYR A 93 -21.27 1.19 2.65
N HIS A 94 -20.50 0.18 2.25
CA HIS A 94 -19.30 0.36 1.41
C HIS A 94 -19.61 1.16 0.14
N ARG A 95 -20.72 0.83 -0.56
CA ARG A 95 -21.08 1.52 -1.82
C ARG A 95 -21.32 3.01 -1.58
N THR A 96 -22.03 3.36 -0.51
CA THR A 96 -22.30 4.74 -0.14
C THR A 96 -21.02 5.50 0.16
N LEU A 97 -20.17 4.97 1.07
CA LEU A 97 -18.88 5.59 1.40
C LEU A 97 -18.00 5.77 0.17
N ARG A 98 -17.89 4.72 -0.64
CA ARG A 98 -17.06 4.77 -1.85
C ARG A 98 -17.56 5.79 -2.87
N GLY A 99 -18.87 5.93 -3.03
CA GLY A 99 -19.48 6.93 -3.90
C GLY A 99 -19.07 8.35 -3.50
N VAL A 100 -19.20 8.67 -2.21
CA VAL A 100 -18.83 10.00 -1.70
C VAL A 100 -17.33 10.26 -1.83
N VAL A 101 -16.50 9.32 -1.35
CA VAL A 101 -15.05 9.48 -1.39
C VAL A 101 -14.51 9.55 -2.82
N ALA A 102 -15.05 8.75 -3.75
CA ALA A 102 -14.61 8.76 -5.15
C ALA A 102 -14.92 10.09 -5.84
N SER A 103 -15.98 10.80 -5.43
CA SER A 103 -16.30 12.14 -5.96
C SER A 103 -15.27 13.19 -5.54
N ALA A 104 -14.69 13.05 -4.35
CA ALA A 104 -13.63 13.92 -3.82
C ALA A 104 -12.21 13.51 -4.26
N PHE A 105 -12.03 12.29 -4.77
CA PHE A 105 -10.72 11.70 -5.12
C PHE A 105 -10.68 11.25 -6.59
N THR A 106 -10.95 12.17 -7.50
CA THR A 106 -11.06 11.86 -8.94
C THR A 106 -9.69 11.81 -9.65
N PRO A 107 -9.56 11.09 -10.78
CA PRO A 107 -8.34 11.11 -11.58
C PRO A 107 -7.92 12.53 -12.01
N MET A 108 -8.87 13.44 -12.24
CA MET A 108 -8.59 14.84 -12.59
C MET A 108 -7.95 15.60 -11.40
N ILE A 109 -8.40 15.35 -10.17
CA ILE A 109 -7.79 15.95 -8.96
C ILE A 109 -6.38 15.40 -8.80
N ILE A 110 -6.20 14.09 -8.97
CA ILE A 110 -4.90 13.42 -8.86
C ILE A 110 -3.91 13.96 -9.89
N SER A 111 -4.32 14.14 -11.15
CA SER A 111 -3.41 14.63 -12.20
C SER A 111 -2.87 16.05 -11.93
N LYS A 112 -3.60 16.88 -11.18
CA LYS A 112 -3.12 18.20 -10.77
C LYS A 112 -1.95 18.16 -9.78
N LEU A 113 -1.70 17.03 -9.14
CA LEU A 113 -0.58 16.84 -8.22
C LEU A 113 0.75 16.63 -8.97
N GLU A 114 0.74 16.32 -10.28
CA GLU A 114 1.94 15.98 -11.05
C GLU A 114 3.05 17.05 -10.92
N PRO A 115 2.80 18.34 -11.14
CA PRO A 115 3.84 19.36 -11.01
C PRO A 115 4.41 19.44 -9.59
N ARG A 116 3.57 19.20 -8.57
CA ARG A 116 4.02 19.23 -7.18
C ARG A 116 4.86 18.02 -6.84
N ILE A 117 4.49 16.82 -7.30
CA ILE A 117 5.27 15.59 -7.16
C ILE A 117 6.63 15.74 -7.86
N GLU A 118 6.67 16.35 -9.05
CA GLU A 118 7.92 16.67 -9.75
C GLU A 118 8.82 17.59 -8.91
N SER A 119 8.27 18.70 -8.39
CA SER A 119 9.00 19.63 -7.53
C SER A 119 9.59 18.94 -6.30
N ILE A 120 8.78 18.20 -5.55
CA ILE A 120 9.22 17.47 -4.34
C ILE A 120 10.35 16.48 -4.72
N THR A 121 10.18 15.74 -5.81
CA THR A 121 11.19 14.77 -6.26
C THR A 121 12.52 15.45 -6.60
N HIS A 122 12.49 16.60 -7.29
CA HIS A 122 13.69 17.38 -7.59
C HIS A 122 14.36 17.90 -6.32
N ASP A 123 13.59 18.44 -5.37
CA ASP A 123 14.10 18.98 -4.11
C ASP A 123 14.80 17.90 -3.27
N LEU A 124 14.21 16.71 -3.20
CA LEU A 124 14.78 15.56 -2.48
C LEU A 124 16.08 15.08 -3.15
N LEU A 125 16.10 14.95 -4.47
CA LEU A 125 17.31 14.59 -5.19
C LEU A 125 18.42 15.65 -5.09
N ASN A 126 18.08 16.94 -5.02
CA ASN A 126 19.06 18.00 -4.81
C ASN A 126 19.86 17.83 -3.50
N GLN A 127 19.28 17.21 -2.48
CA GLN A 127 19.97 17.00 -1.18
C GLN A 127 21.07 15.93 -1.23
N VAL A 128 21.02 15.05 -2.25
CA VAL A 128 21.92 13.90 -2.35
C VAL A 128 22.77 13.86 -3.63
N ILE A 129 22.36 14.58 -4.68
CA ILE A 129 22.93 14.41 -6.03
C ILE A 129 24.43 14.71 -6.10
N GLU A 130 24.93 15.66 -5.31
CA GLU A 130 26.35 16.02 -5.25
C GLU A 130 27.19 14.96 -4.52
N LYS A 131 26.56 14.15 -3.65
CA LYS A 131 27.22 13.09 -2.88
C LYS A 131 27.52 11.87 -3.75
N GLY A 132 26.77 11.65 -4.84
CA GLY A 132 26.89 10.48 -5.70
C GLY A 132 26.39 9.17 -5.08
N ASN A 133 25.72 9.22 -3.93
CA ASN A 133 25.09 8.08 -3.28
C ASN A 133 23.83 8.52 -2.52
N MET A 134 22.92 7.57 -2.28
CA MET A 134 21.72 7.77 -1.48
C MET A 134 21.15 6.44 -1.00
N ASP A 135 20.32 6.48 0.03
CA ASP A 135 19.35 5.43 0.31
C ASP A 135 18.02 5.81 -0.36
N LEU A 136 17.67 5.11 -1.43
CA LEU A 136 16.45 5.42 -2.20
C LEU A 136 15.20 5.48 -1.33
N ILE A 137 15.10 4.60 -0.34
CA ILE A 137 13.92 4.53 0.53
C ILE A 137 13.86 5.77 1.42
N ASN A 138 14.92 6.04 2.19
CA ASN A 138 14.91 7.08 3.21
C ASN A 138 15.13 8.49 2.67
N ASP A 139 15.89 8.64 1.58
CA ASP A 139 16.22 9.94 1.01
C ASP A 139 15.21 10.41 -0.04
N LEU A 140 14.46 9.50 -0.68
CA LEU A 140 13.52 9.85 -1.74
C LEU A 140 12.12 9.27 -1.56
N ALA A 141 11.96 7.94 -1.61
CA ALA A 141 10.63 7.33 -1.75
C ALA A 141 9.73 7.64 -0.54
N TYR A 142 10.24 7.48 0.66
CA TYR A 142 9.50 7.74 1.90
C TYR A 142 9.14 9.23 2.07
N PRO A 143 10.08 10.19 2.02
CA PRO A 143 9.74 11.60 2.17
C PRO A 143 8.84 12.13 1.04
N LEU A 144 8.97 11.63 -0.18
CA LEU A 144 8.08 11.98 -1.29
C LEU A 144 6.64 11.60 -0.95
N THR A 145 6.37 10.33 -0.69
CA THR A 145 5.00 9.82 -0.52
C THR A 145 4.31 10.39 0.72
N VAL A 146 5.02 10.51 1.85
CA VAL A 146 4.47 11.13 3.07
C VAL A 146 4.12 12.60 2.83
N THR A 147 4.98 13.34 2.10
CA THR A 147 4.72 14.75 1.77
C THR A 147 3.49 14.89 0.88
N VAL A 148 3.37 14.06 -0.16
CA VAL A 148 2.21 14.09 -1.08
C VAL A 148 0.91 13.83 -0.34
N ILE A 149 0.86 12.80 0.53
CA ILE A 149 -0.34 12.50 1.32
C ILE A 149 -0.67 13.63 2.31
N ALA A 150 0.35 14.19 2.99
CA ALA A 150 0.15 15.29 3.92
C ALA A 150 -0.41 16.53 3.20
N GLU A 151 0.16 16.91 2.06
CA GLU A 151 -0.33 18.06 1.27
C GLU A 151 -1.73 17.81 0.71
N LEU A 152 -2.02 16.60 0.23
CA LEU A 152 -3.36 16.22 -0.25
C LEU A 152 -4.42 16.37 0.84
N LEU A 153 -4.09 16.02 2.10
CA LEU A 153 -4.97 16.18 3.26
C LEU A 153 -5.04 17.64 3.78
N GLY A 154 -4.26 18.56 3.21
CA GLY A 154 -4.22 19.95 3.66
C GLY A 154 -3.45 20.16 4.96
N VAL A 155 -2.50 19.26 5.26
CA VAL A 155 -1.63 19.34 6.45
C VAL A 155 -0.57 20.42 6.26
N PRO A 156 -0.44 21.37 7.20
CA PRO A 156 0.59 22.40 7.15
C PRO A 156 2.01 21.83 7.09
N SER A 157 2.90 22.50 6.37
CA SER A 157 4.27 22.02 6.15
C SER A 157 5.08 21.82 7.45
N GLN A 158 4.79 22.62 8.48
CA GLN A 158 5.42 22.50 9.81
C GLN A 158 5.05 21.20 10.53
N ASP A 159 3.92 20.58 10.19
CA ASP A 159 3.38 19.40 10.89
C ASP A 159 3.79 18.08 10.21
N ARG A 160 4.57 18.12 9.10
CA ARG A 160 5.02 16.93 8.36
C ARG A 160 5.79 15.94 9.24
N ASN A 161 6.54 16.42 10.24
CA ASN A 161 7.26 15.56 11.17
C ASN A 161 6.32 14.74 12.07
N ILE A 162 5.15 15.28 12.42
CA ILE A 162 4.11 14.55 13.16
C ILE A 162 3.57 13.42 12.30
N PHE A 163 3.27 13.70 11.04
CA PHE A 163 2.81 12.71 10.05
C PHE A 163 3.83 11.59 9.86
N ARG A 164 5.10 11.95 9.71
CA ARG A 164 6.19 10.97 9.61
C ARG A 164 6.23 10.06 10.84
N ARG A 165 6.17 10.62 12.05
CA ARG A 165 6.15 9.84 13.29
C ARG A 165 4.98 8.87 13.36
N TRP A 166 3.77 9.28 12.97
CA TRP A 166 2.61 8.39 12.91
C TRP A 166 2.80 7.28 11.89
N ALA A 167 3.24 7.63 10.68
CA ALA A 167 3.52 6.68 9.62
C ALA A 167 4.53 5.60 10.05
N ASP A 168 5.64 5.99 10.69
CA ASP A 168 6.68 5.08 11.20
C ASP A 168 6.10 4.12 12.26
N LYS A 169 5.32 4.64 13.20
CA LYS A 169 4.71 3.84 14.27
C LYS A 169 3.63 2.88 13.74
N LEU A 170 2.84 3.32 12.78
CA LEU A 170 1.83 2.49 12.14
C LEU A 170 2.46 1.36 11.32
N LEU A 171 3.55 1.66 10.59
CA LEU A 171 4.29 0.67 9.82
C LEU A 171 4.89 -0.42 10.73
N SER A 172 5.53 -0.02 11.84
CA SER A 172 6.12 -0.96 12.80
C SER A 172 5.09 -1.88 13.46
N SER A 173 3.83 -1.43 13.52
CA SER A 173 2.73 -2.19 14.13
C SER A 173 2.00 -3.11 13.15
N ALA A 174 1.98 -2.78 11.85
CA ALA A 174 1.26 -3.54 10.84
C ALA A 174 1.83 -4.97 10.61
N GLY A 175 3.12 -5.18 10.90
CA GLY A 175 3.76 -6.50 10.84
C GLY A 175 3.42 -7.40 12.03
N SER A 176 3.20 -6.82 13.21
CA SER A 176 3.01 -7.56 14.46
C SER A 176 1.56 -7.93 14.79
N GLN A 177 0.57 -7.33 14.12
CA GLN A 177 -0.86 -7.60 14.38
C GLN A 177 -1.33 -8.99 13.91
N LEU A 178 -0.64 -9.62 12.96
CA LEU A 178 -0.97 -10.97 12.47
C LEU A 178 -0.40 -12.10 13.34
N ILE A 179 0.59 -11.78 14.17
CA ILE A 179 1.23 -12.73 15.08
C ILE A 179 0.98 -12.23 16.50
N ALA A 180 0.10 -12.90 17.23
CA ALA A 180 -0.48 -12.50 18.52
C ALA A 180 0.51 -12.38 19.71
N GLU A 181 1.74 -11.93 19.53
CA GLU A 181 2.78 -11.99 20.58
C GLU A 181 3.16 -10.68 21.27
N HIS A 182 2.57 -9.51 20.93
CA HIS A 182 3.02 -8.24 21.52
C HIS A 182 1.91 -7.39 22.12
N HIS A 183 1.52 -7.66 23.36
CA HIS A 183 0.56 -6.86 24.17
C HIS A 183 0.94 -5.38 24.38
N GLY A 184 2.23 -4.99 24.20
CA GLY A 184 2.68 -3.59 24.28
C GLY A 184 2.32 -2.73 23.06
N SER A 185 2.05 -3.34 21.91
CA SER A 185 1.78 -2.63 20.65
C SER A 185 0.38 -2.00 20.62
N ALA A 186 -0.64 -2.64 21.18
CA ALA A 186 -2.03 -2.17 21.14
C ALA A 186 -2.24 -0.83 21.88
N LYS A 187 -1.67 -0.68 23.07
CA LYS A 187 -1.74 0.59 23.86
C LYS A 187 -1.13 1.77 23.10
N ASN A 188 0.01 1.56 22.46
CA ASN A 188 0.67 2.60 21.67
C ASN A 188 -0.16 3.00 20.44
N LEU A 189 -0.84 2.05 19.82
CA LEU A 189 -1.71 2.32 18.67
C LEU A 189 -2.96 3.11 19.05
N VAL A 190 -3.57 2.82 20.19
CA VAL A 190 -4.70 3.60 20.71
C VAL A 190 -4.30 5.05 20.97
N LEU A 191 -3.11 5.29 21.55
CA LEU A 191 -2.60 6.66 21.77
C LEU A 191 -2.37 7.39 20.45
N ILE A 192 -1.81 6.72 19.45
CA ILE A 192 -1.58 7.31 18.13
C ILE A 192 -2.91 7.64 17.45
N GLU A 193 -3.88 6.73 17.51
CA GLU A 193 -5.22 6.97 16.97
C GLU A 193 -5.88 8.20 17.63
N SER A 194 -5.75 8.33 18.96
CA SER A 194 -6.24 9.51 19.69
C SER A 194 -5.53 10.80 19.25
N GLU A 195 -4.18 10.79 19.12
CA GLU A 195 -3.45 11.96 18.62
C GLU A 195 -3.89 12.36 17.21
N MET A 196 -4.13 11.38 16.33
CA MET A 196 -4.60 11.60 14.96
C MET A 196 -6.02 12.16 14.95
N ASP A 197 -6.90 11.64 15.80
CA ASP A 197 -8.26 12.12 15.96
C ASP A 197 -8.32 13.59 16.37
N ASP A 198 -7.58 13.97 17.39
CA ASP A 198 -7.50 15.36 17.88
C ASP A 198 -6.99 16.29 16.78
N TYR A 199 -5.93 15.86 16.09
CA TYR A 199 -5.32 16.64 15.02
C TYR A 199 -6.27 16.86 13.83
N PHE A 200 -6.85 15.77 13.31
CA PHE A 200 -7.75 15.86 12.16
C PHE A 200 -9.07 16.56 12.52
N ASN A 201 -9.58 16.37 13.75
CA ASN A 201 -10.75 17.15 14.21
C ASN A 201 -10.48 18.65 14.15
N ALA A 202 -9.32 19.10 14.60
CA ALA A 202 -8.96 20.52 14.53
C ALA A 202 -8.88 21.04 13.08
N ILE A 203 -8.42 20.22 12.13
CA ILE A 203 -8.41 20.58 10.70
C ILE A 203 -9.85 20.63 10.16
N ILE A 204 -10.67 19.63 10.44
CA ILE A 204 -12.07 19.56 9.98
C ILE A 204 -12.83 20.79 10.46
N ASP A 205 -12.66 21.21 11.74
CA ASP A 205 -13.31 22.42 12.26
C ASP A 205 -12.90 23.68 11.49
N LYS A 206 -11.60 23.83 11.21
CA LYS A 206 -11.10 24.95 10.40
C LYS A 206 -11.66 24.93 8.98
N ARG A 207 -11.69 23.75 8.32
CA ARG A 207 -12.17 23.59 6.94
C ARG A 207 -13.68 23.70 6.80
N THR A 208 -14.43 23.40 7.86
CA THR A 208 -15.89 23.63 7.90
C THR A 208 -16.21 25.12 7.85
N VAL A 209 -15.42 25.95 8.54
CA VAL A 209 -15.61 27.43 8.56
C VAL A 209 -14.96 28.08 7.34
N ASN A 210 -13.73 27.68 7.02
CA ASN A 210 -12.91 28.25 5.94
C ASN A 210 -12.39 27.12 5.03
N PRO A 211 -13.16 26.70 4.02
CA PRO A 211 -12.72 25.67 3.09
C PRO A 211 -11.49 26.09 2.29
N GLU A 212 -10.56 25.15 2.05
CA GLU A 212 -9.39 25.32 1.21
C GLU A 212 -9.39 24.34 0.03
N SER A 213 -8.36 24.40 -0.81
CA SER A 213 -8.20 23.50 -1.96
C SER A 213 -7.56 22.18 -1.55
N ASP A 214 -8.10 21.49 -0.54
CA ASP A 214 -7.59 20.22 -0.02
C ASP A 214 -8.67 19.13 0.01
N LEU A 215 -8.23 17.90 0.24
CA LEU A 215 -9.12 16.74 0.26
C LEU A 215 -10.11 16.78 1.42
N ILE A 216 -9.74 17.26 2.60
CA ILE A 216 -10.64 17.36 3.74
C ILE A 216 -11.78 18.33 3.42
N SER A 217 -11.49 19.50 2.83
CA SER A 217 -12.52 20.44 2.37
C SER A 217 -13.44 19.81 1.31
N ASN A 218 -12.88 19.00 0.41
CA ASN A 218 -13.67 18.29 -0.60
C ASN A 218 -14.56 17.21 0.03
N LEU A 219 -14.06 16.45 1.01
CA LEU A 219 -14.83 15.42 1.71
C LEU A 219 -15.98 15.99 2.54
N ILE A 220 -15.77 17.15 3.18
CA ILE A 220 -16.84 17.86 3.94
C ILE A 220 -17.99 18.25 3.02
N LYS A 221 -17.70 18.62 1.76
CA LYS A 221 -18.70 19.06 0.77
C LYS A 221 -19.25 17.91 -0.07
N ALA A 222 -18.57 16.77 -0.10
CA ALA A 222 -18.92 15.66 -0.98
C ALA A 222 -20.25 15.03 -0.59
N GLU A 223 -21.02 14.69 -1.60
CA GLU A 223 -22.31 14.02 -1.49
C GLU A 223 -22.44 12.95 -2.57
N ALA A 224 -23.06 11.84 -2.23
CA ALA A 224 -23.50 10.84 -3.19
C ALA A 224 -24.83 10.24 -2.73
N ASP A 225 -25.81 10.26 -3.62
CA ASP A 225 -27.16 9.73 -3.37
C ASP A 225 -27.83 10.30 -2.09
N GLY A 226 -27.61 11.59 -1.80
CA GLY A 226 -28.16 12.27 -0.62
C GLY A 226 -27.40 11.99 0.69
N HIS A 227 -26.27 11.30 0.62
CA HIS A 227 -25.42 11.00 1.78
C HIS A 227 -24.18 11.90 1.81
N HIS A 228 -23.98 12.60 2.93
CA HIS A 228 -22.73 13.28 3.27
C HIS A 228 -21.95 12.45 4.29
N LEU A 229 -20.61 12.54 4.24
CA LEU A 229 -19.79 11.87 5.25
C LEU A 229 -19.98 12.52 6.63
N SER A 230 -20.19 11.70 7.64
CA SER A 230 -20.09 12.12 9.03
C SER A 230 -18.64 12.50 9.38
N ARG A 231 -18.44 13.22 10.47
CA ARG A 231 -17.11 13.55 10.99
C ARG A 231 -16.28 12.30 11.22
N GLU A 232 -16.87 11.26 11.79
CA GLU A 232 -16.18 9.98 12.06
C GLU A 232 -15.74 9.26 10.76
N GLU A 233 -16.57 9.32 9.72
CA GLU A 233 -16.23 8.77 8.41
C GLU A 233 -15.09 9.53 7.73
N ILE A 234 -15.06 10.86 7.86
CA ILE A 234 -13.94 11.69 7.37
C ILE A 234 -12.66 11.35 8.13
N LEU A 235 -12.71 11.25 9.47
CA LEU A 235 -11.57 10.86 10.30
C LEU A 235 -11.05 9.47 9.90
N ALA A 236 -11.95 8.48 9.81
CA ALA A 236 -11.58 7.13 9.40
C ALA A 236 -10.92 7.09 8.01
N PHE A 237 -11.39 7.95 7.09
CA PHE A 237 -10.78 8.04 5.76
C PHE A 237 -9.42 8.74 5.78
N CYS A 238 -9.22 9.81 6.55
CA CYS A 238 -7.91 10.47 6.70
C CYS A 238 -6.87 9.52 7.28
N ILE A 239 -7.23 8.75 8.31
CA ILE A 239 -6.37 7.73 8.91
C ILE A 239 -6.07 6.61 7.91
N LEU A 240 -7.09 6.12 7.20
CA LEU A 240 -6.92 5.09 6.17
C LEU A 240 -5.97 5.56 5.05
N LEU A 241 -6.11 6.81 4.61
CA LEU A 241 -5.26 7.37 3.55
C LEU A 241 -3.80 7.47 4.00
N LEU A 242 -3.55 7.88 5.24
CA LEU A 242 -2.20 7.91 5.79
C LEU A 242 -1.60 6.50 5.89
N LEU A 243 -2.39 5.51 6.35
CA LEU A 243 -1.94 4.12 6.47
C LEU A 243 -1.64 3.48 5.12
N ALA A 244 -2.59 3.61 4.18
CA ALA A 244 -2.54 2.88 2.91
C ALA A 244 -1.72 3.60 1.84
N GLY A 245 -1.65 4.94 1.90
CA GLY A 245 -1.15 5.75 0.80
C GLY A 245 0.37 5.86 0.71
N HIS A 246 1.10 5.76 1.83
CA HIS A 246 2.56 5.98 1.76
C HIS A 246 3.36 4.68 1.66
N VAL A 247 3.17 3.70 2.55
CA VAL A 247 3.98 2.47 2.61
C VAL A 247 3.97 1.71 1.29
N THR A 248 2.80 1.57 0.69
CA THR A 248 2.62 0.83 -0.56
C THR A 248 3.31 1.51 -1.74
N THR A 249 3.28 2.84 -1.81
CA THR A 249 3.93 3.61 -2.87
C THR A 249 5.44 3.69 -2.66
N VAL A 250 5.94 3.80 -1.42
CA VAL A 250 7.37 3.64 -1.09
C VAL A 250 7.89 2.31 -1.62
N ASN A 251 7.16 1.22 -1.32
CA ASN A 251 7.53 -0.11 -1.79
C ASN A 251 7.46 -0.23 -3.32
N LEU A 252 6.48 0.41 -3.97
CA LEU A 252 6.41 0.42 -5.43
C LEU A 252 7.64 1.08 -6.06
N ILE A 253 8.05 2.25 -5.57
CA ILE A 253 9.24 2.96 -6.06
C ILE A 253 10.51 2.14 -5.80
N GLY A 254 10.68 1.64 -4.57
CA GLY A 254 11.82 0.81 -4.19
C GLY A 254 11.91 -0.47 -5.00
N ASN A 255 10.81 -1.21 -5.13
CA ASN A 255 10.71 -2.44 -5.89
C ASN A 255 10.98 -2.22 -7.39
N THR A 256 10.58 -1.05 -7.94
CA THR A 256 10.84 -0.71 -9.34
C THR A 256 12.34 -0.58 -9.59
N ILE A 257 13.04 0.21 -8.80
CA ILE A 257 14.49 0.41 -8.96
C ILE A 257 15.24 -0.89 -8.66
N LEU A 258 14.88 -1.62 -7.59
CA LEU A 258 15.51 -2.90 -7.27
C LEU A 258 15.35 -3.91 -8.42
N SER A 259 14.13 -4.05 -8.97
CA SER A 259 13.87 -4.97 -10.09
C SER A 259 14.66 -4.59 -11.35
N LEU A 260 14.75 -3.29 -11.67
CA LEU A 260 15.55 -2.81 -12.81
C LEU A 260 17.04 -3.10 -12.63
N LEU A 261 17.60 -2.84 -11.45
CA LEU A 261 19.02 -3.08 -11.17
C LEU A 261 19.35 -4.57 -11.13
N GLN A 262 18.42 -5.43 -10.71
CA GLN A 262 18.58 -6.89 -10.78
C GLN A 262 18.37 -7.47 -12.19
N ASN A 263 17.81 -6.67 -13.14
CA ASN A 263 17.59 -7.06 -14.53
C ASN A 263 18.24 -6.04 -15.50
N PRO A 264 19.59 -6.04 -15.64
CA PRO A 264 20.32 -5.01 -16.38
C PRO A 264 19.89 -4.85 -17.84
N GLN A 265 19.42 -5.91 -18.49
CA GLN A 265 18.93 -5.85 -19.87
C GLN A 265 17.64 -5.03 -19.97
N GLU A 266 16.72 -5.22 -19.04
CA GLU A 266 15.48 -4.46 -18.97
C GLU A 266 15.74 -3.00 -18.56
N PHE A 267 16.70 -2.78 -17.66
CA PHE A 267 17.13 -1.42 -17.31
C PHE A 267 17.74 -0.68 -18.49
N LYS A 268 18.63 -1.34 -19.27
CA LYS A 268 19.18 -0.77 -20.49
C LYS A 268 18.09 -0.44 -21.52
N LYS A 269 17.13 -1.35 -21.71
CA LYS A 269 15.97 -1.17 -22.60
C LYS A 269 15.14 0.04 -22.18
N LEU A 270 14.85 0.20 -20.87
CA LEU A 270 14.15 1.35 -20.35
C LEU A 270 14.91 2.65 -20.64
N ARG A 271 16.21 2.70 -20.37
CA ARG A 271 17.06 3.89 -20.62
C ARG A 271 17.12 4.28 -22.10
N THR A 272 17.11 3.32 -23.02
CA THR A 272 17.15 3.58 -24.46
C THR A 272 15.79 3.97 -25.05
N SER A 273 14.69 3.55 -24.42
CA SER A 273 13.31 3.74 -24.91
C SER A 273 12.48 4.69 -24.04
N SER A 274 13.08 5.25 -22.98
CA SER A 274 12.44 6.23 -22.10
C SER A 274 11.94 7.46 -22.90
N PRO A 275 10.77 8.03 -22.58
CA PRO A 275 9.87 7.72 -21.44
C PRO A 275 8.76 6.71 -21.75
N SER A 276 8.68 6.16 -22.98
CA SER A 276 7.54 5.37 -23.45
C SER A 276 7.30 4.08 -22.66
N LEU A 277 8.35 3.48 -22.09
CA LEU A 277 8.26 2.24 -21.29
C LEU A 277 8.08 2.47 -19.78
N ILE A 278 8.08 3.71 -19.29
CA ILE A 278 7.89 3.98 -17.86
C ILE A 278 6.54 3.42 -17.35
N PRO A 279 5.39 3.66 -18.03
CA PRO A 279 4.13 3.11 -17.56
C PRO A 279 4.14 1.58 -17.48
N SER A 280 4.63 0.88 -18.51
CA SER A 280 4.68 -0.58 -18.51
C SER A 280 5.68 -1.15 -17.50
N THR A 281 6.77 -0.42 -17.21
CA THR A 281 7.70 -0.78 -16.14
C THR A 281 7.01 -0.76 -14.76
N ILE A 282 6.17 0.24 -14.50
CA ILE A 282 5.41 0.32 -13.25
C ILE A 282 4.39 -0.83 -13.15
N GLU A 283 3.64 -1.13 -14.22
CA GLU A 283 2.68 -2.24 -14.21
C GLU A 283 3.39 -3.60 -14.06
N GLU A 284 4.52 -3.82 -14.72
CA GLU A 284 5.30 -5.05 -14.53
C GLU A 284 5.90 -5.14 -13.12
N THR A 285 6.32 -4.02 -12.52
CA THR A 285 6.76 -4.01 -11.12
C THR A 285 5.61 -4.39 -10.19
N LEU A 286 4.41 -3.82 -10.40
CA LEU A 286 3.20 -4.15 -9.65
C LEU A 286 2.87 -5.65 -9.74
N ARG A 287 3.03 -6.25 -10.92
CA ARG A 287 2.86 -7.70 -11.10
C ARG A 287 3.97 -8.49 -10.38
N TYR A 288 5.23 -8.19 -10.69
CA TYR A 288 6.39 -8.99 -10.29
C TYR A 288 6.74 -8.86 -8.80
N ARG A 289 6.65 -7.63 -8.26
CA ARG A 289 6.91 -7.32 -6.85
C ARG A 289 5.79 -6.49 -6.26
N SER A 290 4.58 -7.06 -6.21
CA SER A 290 3.41 -6.39 -5.66
C SER A 290 3.72 -5.81 -4.27
N PRO A 291 3.53 -4.51 -4.03
CA PRO A 291 3.78 -3.91 -2.70
C PRO A 291 2.92 -4.51 -1.59
N VAL A 292 1.71 -4.96 -1.93
CA VAL A 292 0.83 -5.73 -1.04
C VAL A 292 0.79 -7.17 -1.53
N GLN A 293 1.17 -8.10 -0.67
CA GLN A 293 1.27 -9.53 -1.01
C GLN A 293 -0.01 -10.28 -0.73
N ALA A 294 -0.78 -9.87 0.26
CA ALA A 294 -1.97 -10.59 0.68
C ALA A 294 -3.09 -9.65 1.17
N LEU A 295 -4.33 -10.07 1.00
CA LEU A 295 -5.51 -9.46 1.57
C LEU A 295 -6.31 -10.50 2.36
N PHE A 296 -7.24 -10.02 3.20
CA PHE A 296 -8.06 -10.87 4.07
C PHE A 296 -9.53 -10.79 3.69
N ARG A 297 -10.23 -11.91 3.83
CA ARG A 297 -11.70 -12.01 3.72
C ARG A 297 -12.22 -12.99 4.75
N PHE A 298 -13.51 -12.91 5.00
CA PHE A 298 -14.23 -13.86 5.86
C PHE A 298 -15.38 -14.48 5.07
N THR A 299 -15.55 -15.81 5.16
CA THR A 299 -16.67 -16.49 4.52
C THR A 299 -17.97 -16.17 5.25
N THR A 300 -19.01 -15.81 4.50
CA THR A 300 -20.37 -15.55 5.03
C THR A 300 -21.22 -16.81 5.06
N GLN A 301 -20.85 -17.84 4.31
CA GLN A 301 -21.52 -19.16 4.23
C GLN A 301 -20.50 -20.23 3.84
N ASP A 302 -20.92 -21.51 3.92
CA ASP A 302 -20.12 -22.63 3.43
C ASP A 302 -19.86 -22.48 1.94
N ILE A 303 -18.61 -22.60 1.52
CA ILE A 303 -18.24 -22.43 0.12
C ILE A 303 -17.16 -23.44 -0.31
N THR A 304 -17.16 -23.82 -1.58
CA THR A 304 -16.12 -24.68 -2.16
C THR A 304 -15.21 -23.86 -3.07
N ILE A 305 -13.89 -23.91 -2.84
CA ILE A 305 -12.86 -23.20 -3.60
C ILE A 305 -11.85 -24.22 -4.17
N GLY A 306 -11.24 -23.90 -5.30
CA GLY A 306 -10.24 -24.75 -5.94
C GLY A 306 -10.81 -26.10 -6.41
N GLY A 307 -12.12 -26.18 -6.60
CA GLY A 307 -12.82 -27.36 -7.12
C GLY A 307 -13.08 -28.49 -6.12
N ALA A 308 -12.50 -28.45 -4.90
CA ALA A 308 -12.62 -29.54 -3.95
C ALA A 308 -12.60 -29.14 -2.46
N GLN A 309 -12.04 -27.98 -2.11
CA GLN A 309 -11.89 -27.59 -0.71
C GLN A 309 -13.13 -26.88 -0.20
N LYS A 310 -13.82 -27.51 0.75
CA LYS A 310 -14.99 -26.93 1.44
C LYS A 310 -14.51 -26.09 2.62
N ILE A 311 -14.80 -24.78 2.58
CA ILE A 311 -14.49 -23.83 3.64
C ILE A 311 -15.80 -23.48 4.34
N PRO A 312 -15.90 -23.70 5.67
CA PRO A 312 -17.10 -23.37 6.44
C PRO A 312 -17.35 -21.86 6.51
N SER A 313 -18.58 -21.47 6.84
CA SER A 313 -18.95 -20.10 7.18
C SER A 313 -18.15 -19.57 8.38
N GLY A 314 -17.86 -18.27 8.38
CA GLY A 314 -17.15 -17.57 9.45
C GLY A 314 -15.64 -17.80 9.49
N GLN A 315 -15.06 -18.43 8.46
CA GLN A 315 -13.61 -18.66 8.39
C GLN A 315 -12.87 -17.48 7.76
N GLY A 316 -11.69 -17.16 8.32
CA GLY A 316 -10.76 -16.22 7.72
C GLY A 316 -10.04 -16.82 6.51
N ILE A 317 -9.88 -16.04 5.47
CA ILE A 317 -9.14 -16.41 4.26
C ILE A 317 -8.10 -15.35 3.93
N ILE A 318 -6.84 -15.77 3.77
CA ILE A 318 -5.78 -14.97 3.17
C ILE A 318 -5.78 -15.24 1.66
N VAL A 319 -5.89 -14.19 0.86
CA VAL A 319 -5.73 -14.27 -0.60
C VAL A 319 -4.38 -13.69 -0.99
N TRP A 320 -3.50 -14.52 -1.58
CA TRP A 320 -2.14 -14.17 -1.91
C TRP A 320 -2.05 -13.50 -3.30
N LEU A 321 -2.10 -12.15 -3.31
CA LEU A 321 -1.97 -11.34 -4.53
C LEU A 321 -0.62 -11.57 -5.22
N GLY A 322 0.47 -11.61 -4.42
CA GLY A 322 1.81 -11.88 -4.94
C GLY A 322 1.90 -13.22 -5.65
N SER A 323 1.27 -14.27 -5.10
CA SER A 323 1.19 -15.57 -5.76
C SER A 323 0.34 -15.53 -7.03
N ALA A 324 -0.84 -14.92 -6.99
CA ALA A 324 -1.72 -14.79 -8.14
C ALA A 324 -1.05 -14.05 -9.31
N ASN A 325 -0.25 -13.03 -9.02
CA ASN A 325 0.49 -12.27 -10.03
C ASN A 325 1.68 -13.04 -10.64
N HIS A 326 2.00 -14.21 -10.10
CA HIS A 326 2.99 -15.16 -10.62
C HIS A 326 2.36 -16.46 -11.13
N ASP A 327 1.03 -16.48 -11.32
CA ASP A 327 0.34 -17.68 -11.81
C ASP A 327 0.62 -17.87 -13.31
N GLU A 328 1.28 -18.98 -13.64
CA GLU A 328 1.69 -19.37 -14.99
C GLU A 328 0.49 -19.61 -15.92
N SER A 329 -0.69 -19.86 -15.37
CA SER A 329 -1.92 -19.99 -16.16
C SER A 329 -2.40 -18.67 -16.76
N VAL A 330 -1.92 -17.52 -16.22
CA VAL A 330 -2.29 -16.17 -16.65
C VAL A 330 -1.08 -15.41 -17.21
N PHE A 331 0.09 -15.59 -16.60
CA PHE A 331 1.32 -14.87 -16.94
C PHE A 331 2.38 -15.84 -17.47
N PRO A 332 2.59 -15.93 -18.78
CA PRO A 332 3.68 -16.73 -19.34
C PRO A 332 5.03 -16.27 -18.77
N ASP A 333 5.92 -17.21 -18.43
CA ASP A 333 7.22 -16.95 -17.78
C ASP A 333 7.08 -15.97 -16.59
N PRO A 334 6.30 -16.31 -15.55
CA PRO A 334 5.90 -15.36 -14.50
C PRO A 334 7.08 -14.86 -13.67
N GLU A 335 8.18 -15.66 -13.58
CA GLU A 335 9.40 -15.34 -12.86
C GLU A 335 10.33 -14.39 -13.65
N LYS A 336 10.00 -14.06 -14.90
CA LYS A 336 10.75 -13.13 -15.71
C LYS A 336 10.19 -11.71 -15.50
N PHE A 337 11.04 -10.78 -15.08
CA PHE A 337 10.74 -9.36 -15.12
C PHE A 337 10.89 -8.85 -16.55
N ASP A 338 9.80 -8.45 -17.19
CA ASP A 338 9.76 -8.02 -18.60
C ASP A 338 8.93 -6.75 -18.75
N ILE A 339 9.58 -5.59 -18.85
CA ILE A 339 8.91 -4.28 -18.96
C ILE A 339 8.13 -4.07 -20.26
N SER A 340 8.20 -5.04 -21.19
CA SER A 340 7.41 -5.05 -22.42
C SER A 340 6.26 -6.06 -22.41
N ARG A 341 5.96 -6.66 -21.28
CA ARG A 341 4.87 -7.60 -21.11
C ARG A 341 3.51 -6.96 -21.41
N ILE A 342 3.06 -7.04 -22.64
CA ILE A 342 1.76 -6.54 -23.12
C ILE A 342 1.04 -7.70 -23.85
N PRO A 343 -0.29 -7.92 -23.68
CA PRO A 343 -1.28 -7.11 -22.94
C PRO A 343 -1.46 -7.47 -21.47
N HIS A 344 -0.81 -8.55 -20.96
CA HIS A 344 -1.09 -9.13 -19.65
C HIS A 344 -0.63 -8.29 -18.43
N ALA A 345 0.19 -7.24 -18.64
CA ALA A 345 0.64 -6.38 -17.54
C ALA A 345 -0.52 -5.73 -16.78
N HIS A 346 -1.64 -5.44 -17.43
CA HIS A 346 -2.81 -4.83 -16.78
C HIS A 346 -3.76 -5.85 -16.10
N SER A 347 -3.47 -7.14 -16.20
CA SER A 347 -4.29 -8.20 -15.58
C SER A 347 -3.86 -8.50 -14.14
N HIS A 348 -2.79 -7.87 -13.62
CA HIS A 348 -2.36 -8.12 -12.26
C HIS A 348 -3.39 -7.67 -11.22
N VAL A 349 -3.42 -8.36 -10.09
CA VAL A 349 -4.29 -8.06 -8.96
C VAL A 349 -3.59 -7.30 -7.83
N ALA A 350 -2.46 -6.62 -8.09
CA ALA A 350 -1.70 -5.87 -7.08
C ALA A 350 -2.51 -4.74 -6.41
N PHE A 351 -3.52 -4.21 -7.09
CA PHE A 351 -4.47 -3.24 -6.55
C PHE A 351 -5.79 -3.88 -6.06
N GLY A 352 -5.80 -5.20 -5.88
CA GLY A 352 -7.01 -5.94 -5.57
C GLY A 352 -7.93 -6.12 -6.79
N HIS A 353 -9.17 -6.52 -6.54
CA HIS A 353 -10.21 -6.75 -7.55
C HIS A 353 -11.60 -6.48 -6.95
N GLY A 354 -12.60 -6.25 -7.82
CA GLY A 354 -14.00 -6.05 -7.40
C GLY A 354 -14.25 -4.70 -6.74
N ILE A 355 -15.20 -4.67 -5.81
CA ILE A 355 -15.68 -3.43 -5.18
C ILE A 355 -14.60 -2.70 -4.35
N HIS A 356 -13.62 -3.44 -3.84
CA HIS A 356 -12.48 -2.91 -3.07
C HIS A 356 -11.24 -2.64 -3.93
N PHE A 357 -11.35 -2.61 -5.26
CA PHE A 357 -10.21 -2.19 -6.09
C PHE A 357 -9.64 -0.85 -5.59
N CYS A 358 -8.32 -0.76 -5.47
CA CYS A 358 -7.63 0.36 -4.82
C CYS A 358 -8.07 1.73 -5.35
N LEU A 359 -8.58 2.57 -4.46
CA LEU A 359 -8.97 3.95 -4.79
C LEU A 359 -7.75 4.81 -5.14
N GLY A 360 -6.61 4.59 -4.45
CA GLY A 360 -5.35 5.30 -4.65
C GLY A 360 -4.51 4.85 -5.85
N ALA A 361 -4.96 3.86 -6.64
CA ALA A 361 -4.19 3.33 -7.77
C ALA A 361 -3.72 4.40 -8.78
N PRO A 362 -4.53 5.43 -9.13
CA PRO A 362 -4.06 6.52 -9.98
C PRO A 362 -2.94 7.35 -9.36
N LEU A 363 -3.01 7.63 -8.05
CA LEU A 363 -1.99 8.39 -7.33
C LEU A 363 -0.67 7.61 -7.22
N ALA A 364 -0.73 6.35 -6.81
CA ALA A 364 0.45 5.50 -6.71
C ALA A 364 1.19 5.36 -8.06
N ARG A 365 0.45 5.19 -9.16
CA ARG A 365 1.01 5.17 -10.51
C ARG A 365 1.64 6.50 -10.91
N LEU A 366 1.00 7.61 -10.55
CA LEU A 366 1.51 8.95 -10.83
C LEU A 366 2.82 9.20 -10.09
N GLU A 367 2.86 8.97 -8.79
CA GLU A 367 4.06 9.14 -7.97
C GLU A 367 5.22 8.27 -8.48
N ALA A 368 4.99 6.98 -8.70
CA ALA A 368 6.01 6.07 -9.19
C ALA A 368 6.52 6.45 -10.60
N ARG A 369 5.61 6.87 -11.49
CA ARG A 369 5.96 7.32 -12.85
C ARG A 369 6.83 8.57 -12.82
N VAL A 370 6.45 9.57 -12.04
CA VAL A 370 7.19 10.83 -11.92
C VAL A 370 8.54 10.59 -11.27
N ALA A 371 8.58 9.86 -10.16
CA ALA A 371 9.84 9.53 -9.48
C ALA A 371 10.78 8.77 -10.41
N LEU A 372 10.31 7.72 -11.10
CA LEU A 372 11.14 6.94 -12.03
C LEU A 372 11.66 7.79 -13.19
N LYS A 373 10.82 8.65 -13.81
CA LYS A 373 11.22 9.56 -14.85
C LYS A 373 12.40 10.45 -14.41
N ILE A 374 12.25 11.11 -13.26
CA ILE A 374 13.25 12.06 -12.76
C ILE A 374 14.54 11.34 -12.31
N ILE A 375 14.43 10.16 -11.70
CA ILE A 375 15.59 9.31 -11.37
C ILE A 375 16.38 9.00 -12.65
N LEU A 376 15.72 8.54 -13.71
CA LEU A 376 16.37 8.19 -14.99
C LEU A 376 17.02 9.40 -15.66
N GLU A 377 16.42 10.58 -15.57
CA GLU A 377 16.94 11.82 -16.15
C GLU A 377 18.16 12.35 -15.39
N ARG A 378 18.13 12.24 -14.05
CA ARG A 378 19.12 12.92 -13.21
C ARG A 378 20.27 12.05 -12.73
N LEU A 379 20.02 10.73 -12.51
CA LEU A 379 21.01 9.82 -11.94
C LEU A 379 21.65 8.98 -13.05
N GLN A 380 22.90 9.33 -13.40
CA GLN A 380 23.67 8.57 -14.38
C GLN A 380 24.44 7.44 -13.71
N ASN A 381 24.65 6.33 -14.43
CA ASN A 381 25.38 5.15 -13.93
C ASN A 381 24.84 4.64 -12.58
N LEU A 382 23.50 4.59 -12.48
CA LEU A 382 22.80 4.13 -11.27
C LEU A 382 23.06 2.63 -11.04
N GLU A 383 23.55 2.28 -9.86
CA GLU A 383 23.87 0.92 -9.44
C GLU A 383 23.61 0.72 -7.94
N LEU A 384 23.53 -0.54 -7.51
CA LEU A 384 23.50 -0.87 -6.08
C LEU A 384 24.87 -0.55 -5.46
N ASP A 385 24.88 -0.01 -4.24
CA ASP A 385 26.12 0.14 -3.48
C ASP A 385 26.52 -1.20 -2.89
N GLU A 386 27.46 -1.88 -3.57
CA GLU A 386 27.96 -3.20 -3.16
C GLU A 386 28.54 -3.21 -1.74
N SER A 387 29.10 -2.08 -1.27
CA SER A 387 29.63 -1.96 0.10
C SER A 387 28.55 -2.01 1.17
N SER A 388 27.30 -1.80 0.79
CA SER A 388 26.12 -1.74 1.67
C SER A 388 25.05 -2.77 1.28
N ILE A 389 25.37 -3.76 0.46
CA ILE A 389 24.40 -4.75 -0.05
C ILE A 389 23.73 -5.56 1.08
N GLU A 390 24.41 -5.77 2.19
CA GLU A 390 23.85 -6.43 3.38
C GLU A 390 22.75 -5.60 4.09
N ALA A 391 22.66 -4.31 3.77
CA ALA A 391 21.58 -3.44 4.28
C ALA A 391 20.26 -3.68 3.54
N ILE A 392 20.27 -4.33 2.37
CA ILE A 392 19.07 -4.67 1.60
C ILE A 392 18.35 -5.84 2.29
N LYS A 393 17.51 -5.50 3.26
CA LYS A 393 16.72 -6.47 4.00
C LYS A 393 15.24 -6.31 3.66
N PRO A 394 14.49 -7.42 3.53
CA PRO A 394 13.05 -7.34 3.37
C PRO A 394 12.42 -6.63 4.56
N LEU A 395 11.27 -6.03 4.33
CA LEU A 395 10.44 -5.55 5.43
C LEU A 395 10.04 -6.72 6.33
N ASP A 396 10.01 -6.48 7.62
CA ASP A 396 9.47 -7.46 8.59
C ASP A 396 7.94 -7.42 8.56
N SER A 397 7.39 -7.88 7.45
CA SER A 397 5.95 -7.91 7.19
C SER A 397 5.58 -9.11 6.34
N LEU A 398 4.43 -9.72 6.64
CA LEU A 398 3.84 -10.78 5.82
C LEU A 398 2.93 -10.22 4.72
N ILE A 399 2.50 -8.97 4.87
CA ILE A 399 1.56 -8.32 3.94
C ILE A 399 2.29 -7.40 2.97
N PHE A 400 3.27 -6.63 3.46
CA PHE A 400 4.00 -5.68 2.63
C PHE A 400 5.29 -6.26 2.09
N HIS A 401 5.55 -6.00 0.81
CA HIS A 401 6.74 -6.46 0.10
C HIS A 401 7.56 -5.27 -0.38
N GLY A 402 8.76 -5.19 0.12
CA GLY A 402 9.73 -4.16 -0.18
C GLY A 402 10.97 -4.33 0.69
N VAL A 403 11.83 -3.34 0.68
CA VAL A 403 13.06 -3.30 1.47
C VAL A 403 13.06 -2.09 2.40
N SER A 404 13.70 -2.22 3.57
CA SER A 404 13.81 -1.12 4.54
C SER A 404 14.81 -0.05 4.11
N GLN A 405 15.80 -0.44 3.31
CA GLN A 405 16.85 0.41 2.74
C GLN A 405 17.21 -0.08 1.35
N LEU A 406 17.54 0.85 0.46
CA LEU A 406 18.06 0.53 -0.87
C LEU A 406 19.22 1.48 -1.20
N PRO A 407 20.44 1.13 -0.77
CA PRO A 407 21.62 1.94 -0.99
C PRO A 407 22.02 1.93 -2.46
N LEU A 408 22.17 3.11 -3.02
CA LEU A 408 22.49 3.35 -4.43
C LEU A 408 23.73 4.21 -4.58
N ARG A 409 24.49 3.96 -5.66
CA ARG A 409 25.53 4.82 -6.19
C ARG A 409 25.14 5.33 -7.56
N PHE A 410 25.61 6.52 -7.88
CA PHE A 410 25.42 7.14 -9.19
C PHE A 410 26.49 8.19 -9.44
N THR A 411 26.67 8.59 -10.69
CA THR A 411 27.56 9.70 -11.00
C THR A 411 26.96 11.01 -10.47
N PRO A 412 27.73 11.81 -9.69
CA PRO A 412 27.25 13.11 -9.24
C PRO A 412 26.76 13.99 -10.39
N GLY A 413 25.66 14.66 -10.20
CA GLY A 413 25.03 15.54 -11.19
C GLY A 413 24.86 16.97 -10.68
N ASN A 414 24.26 17.83 -11.51
CA ASN A 414 24.03 19.22 -11.17
C ASN A 414 22.73 19.40 -10.37
N LEU A 415 22.74 20.43 -9.50
CA LEU A 415 21.54 20.91 -8.83
C LEU A 415 20.57 21.51 -9.87
N ILE A 416 19.29 21.17 -9.75
CA ILE A 416 18.23 21.84 -10.51
C ILE A 416 17.57 22.83 -9.54
N LYS A 417 17.61 24.13 -9.87
CA LYS A 417 16.88 25.13 -9.08
C LYS A 417 15.38 24.88 -9.24
N ALA A 418 14.66 24.82 -8.12
CA ALA A 418 13.20 24.85 -8.13
C ALA A 418 12.76 26.15 -8.81
N ASN A 419 11.78 26.07 -9.72
CA ASN A 419 11.14 27.27 -10.27
C ASN A 419 10.38 27.96 -9.15
N GLU A 420 10.87 29.08 -8.64
CA GLU A 420 10.27 29.88 -7.56
C GLU A 420 8.84 30.37 -7.89
N ASP A 421 8.46 30.37 -9.16
CA ASP A 421 7.18 30.94 -9.66
C ASP A 421 5.94 30.03 -9.47
N GLN A 422 6.07 28.80 -8.97
CA GLN A 422 4.93 27.86 -8.82
C GLN A 422 4.31 27.83 -7.42
N HIS A 423 4.88 28.50 -6.43
CA HIS A 423 4.36 28.51 -5.05
C HIS A 423 3.19 29.46 -4.81
N ALA A 424 2.78 30.25 -5.80
CA ALA A 424 1.78 31.31 -5.64
C ALA A 424 0.39 30.98 -6.22
N ARG A 425 0.16 29.80 -6.76
CA ARG A 425 -1.12 29.47 -7.44
C ARG A 425 -1.58 28.02 -7.18
N ILE A 426 -1.82 27.67 -5.93
CA ILE A 426 -2.73 26.54 -5.58
C ILE A 426 -3.63 27.00 -4.43
#